data_6e7c7a95c4a71d32507ab407410ff677
#
_entry.id   6e7c7a95c4a71d32507ab407410ff677
#
_cell.length_a   1.000
_cell.length_b   1.000
_cell.length_c   1.000
_cell.angle_alpha   90.00
_cell.angle_beta   90.00
_cell.angle_gamma   90.00
#
_symmetry.space_group_name_H-M   'P 1'
#
loop_
_entity.id
_entity.type
_entity.pdbx_description
1 polymer ?
#
loop_
_entity_poly.entity_id
_entity_poly.type
_entity_poly.pdbx_seq_one_letter_code
_entity_poly.pdbx_strand_id
1 'polypeptide(L)'
;MGKSSDEALFLAARAAHRVLHHMVVDGGQARDLEADVQAAGPAMFGVLNAFLRNVMEYVFNGSEPVEHIHAYLVQLQQAHPSELKALQPQPMAVFVKEQIGPGAPPPGQSRFQVNDGVVHQSRLIAEYTAKHEGFSRDQVELYLQGATARYVTGGF
;
A
#
# COMPACT_ATOMS: atom_id res chain seq x y z
N MET A 1 -3.38 -12.37 27.43
CA MET A 1 -3.35 -11.06 26.78
C MET A 1 -2.70 -11.13 25.40
N GLY A 2 -1.48 -11.65 25.31
CA GLY A 2 -0.74 -11.71 24.04
C GLY A 2 -1.45 -12.46 22.93
N LYS A 3 -1.96 -13.65 23.19
CA LYS A 3 -2.65 -14.46 22.18
C LYS A 3 -3.90 -13.77 21.66
N SER A 4 -4.67 -13.15 22.54
CA SER A 4 -5.91 -12.47 22.16
C SER A 4 -5.64 -11.26 21.26
N SER A 5 -4.58 -10.49 21.58
CA SER A 5 -4.18 -9.32 20.80
C SER A 5 -3.61 -9.75 19.44
N ASP A 6 -2.80 -10.80 19.41
CA ASP A 6 -2.21 -11.30 18.17
C ASP A 6 -3.30 -11.88 17.25
N GLU A 7 -4.26 -12.57 17.84
CA GLU A 7 -5.39 -13.14 17.11
C GLU A 7 -6.25 -12.03 16.49
N ALA A 8 -6.55 -10.98 17.28
CA ALA A 8 -7.33 -9.85 16.80
C ALA A 8 -6.61 -9.12 15.66
N LEU A 9 -5.29 -8.92 15.80
CA LEU A 9 -4.48 -8.30 14.75
C LEU A 9 -4.49 -9.14 13.48
N PHE A 10 -4.33 -10.45 13.62
CA PHE A 10 -4.32 -11.37 12.48
C PHE A 10 -5.66 -11.35 11.74
N LEU A 11 -6.77 -11.38 12.49
CA LEU A 11 -8.11 -11.35 11.88
C LEU A 11 -8.38 -10.02 11.17
N ALA A 12 -7.96 -8.90 11.78
CA ALA A 12 -8.09 -7.59 11.15
C ALA A 12 -7.26 -7.50 9.87
N ALA A 13 -6.04 -8.02 9.90
CA ALA A 13 -5.17 -8.02 8.71
C ALA A 13 -5.76 -8.89 7.59
N ARG A 14 -6.37 -10.02 7.93
CA ARG A 14 -7.02 -10.86 6.93
C ARG A 14 -8.23 -10.17 6.30
N ALA A 15 -9.00 -9.44 7.11
CA ALA A 15 -10.13 -8.67 6.60
C ALA A 15 -9.63 -7.58 5.63
N ALA A 16 -8.54 -6.89 6.00
CA ALA A 16 -7.91 -5.89 5.14
C ALA A 16 -7.44 -6.52 3.83
N HIS A 17 -6.83 -7.70 3.89
CA HIS A 17 -6.36 -8.41 2.70
C HIS A 17 -7.54 -8.72 1.76
N ARG A 18 -8.67 -9.18 2.29
CA ARG A 18 -9.84 -9.47 1.47
C ARG A 18 -10.36 -8.22 0.74
N VAL A 19 -10.42 -7.10 1.45
CA VAL A 19 -10.88 -5.84 0.85
C VAL A 19 -9.92 -5.38 -0.25
N LEU A 20 -8.62 -5.39 0.04
CA LEU A 20 -7.61 -4.95 -0.92
C LEU A 20 -7.56 -5.87 -2.14
N HIS A 21 -7.67 -7.18 -1.94
CA HIS A 21 -7.76 -8.13 -3.05
C HIS A 21 -8.95 -7.79 -3.94
N HIS A 22 -10.12 -7.57 -3.33
CA HIS A 22 -11.33 -7.22 -4.07
C HIS A 22 -11.15 -5.94 -4.89
N MET A 23 -10.52 -4.92 -4.31
CA MET A 23 -10.33 -3.62 -4.98
C MET A 23 -9.25 -3.68 -6.06
N VAL A 24 -8.10 -4.24 -5.73
CA VAL A 24 -6.90 -4.15 -6.58
C VAL A 24 -6.86 -5.28 -7.61
N VAL A 25 -7.22 -6.49 -7.22
CA VAL A 25 -7.17 -7.67 -8.10
C VAL A 25 -8.46 -7.81 -8.89
N ASP A 26 -9.61 -7.68 -8.23
CA ASP A 26 -10.92 -7.93 -8.84
C ASP A 26 -11.57 -6.67 -9.42
N GLY A 27 -11.04 -5.49 -9.12
CA GLY A 27 -11.59 -4.23 -9.61
C GLY A 27 -12.86 -3.79 -8.93
N GLY A 28 -13.17 -4.34 -7.76
CA GLY A 28 -14.35 -3.98 -6.98
C GLY A 28 -14.13 -2.76 -6.11
N GLN A 29 -15.10 -2.49 -5.24
CA GLN A 29 -15.06 -1.34 -4.33
C GLN A 29 -15.12 -1.78 -2.88
N ALA A 30 -14.50 -0.99 -2.00
CA ALA A 30 -14.48 -1.28 -0.57
C ALA A 30 -15.89 -1.42 0.01
N ARG A 31 -16.83 -0.61 -0.47
CA ARG A 31 -18.23 -0.67 0.00
C ARG A 31 -18.92 -2.01 -0.24
N ASP A 32 -18.40 -2.80 -1.17
CA ASP A 32 -18.94 -4.14 -1.45
C ASP A 32 -18.67 -5.11 -0.31
N LEU A 33 -17.68 -4.82 0.54
CA LEU A 33 -17.25 -5.67 1.65
C LEU A 33 -17.25 -4.87 2.96
N GLU A 34 -18.37 -4.22 3.25
CA GLU A 34 -18.47 -3.29 4.38
C GLU A 34 -18.12 -3.94 5.72
N ALA A 35 -18.57 -5.17 5.94
CA ALA A 35 -18.26 -5.90 7.18
C ALA A 35 -16.75 -6.12 7.33
N ASP A 36 -16.07 -6.46 6.24
CA ASP A 36 -14.61 -6.65 6.25
C ASP A 36 -13.88 -5.32 6.45
N VAL A 37 -14.38 -4.22 5.86
CA VAL A 37 -13.80 -2.89 6.08
C VAL A 37 -13.85 -2.53 7.56
N GLN A 38 -15.00 -2.76 8.21
CA GLN A 38 -15.14 -2.49 9.64
C GLN A 38 -14.26 -3.41 10.49
N ALA A 39 -14.19 -4.68 10.13
CA ALA A 39 -13.35 -5.64 10.85
C ALA A 39 -11.87 -5.32 10.71
N ALA A 40 -11.45 -4.80 9.56
CA ALA A 40 -10.07 -4.43 9.33
C ALA A 40 -9.63 -3.23 10.18
N GLY A 41 -10.50 -2.21 10.31
CA GLY A 41 -10.17 -1.02 11.06
C GLY A 41 -8.82 -0.44 10.66
N PRO A 42 -7.94 -0.11 11.63
CA PRO A 42 -6.61 0.44 11.31
C PRO A 42 -5.72 -0.47 10.47
N ALA A 43 -5.98 -1.77 10.47
CA ALA A 43 -5.20 -2.71 9.66
C ALA A 43 -5.40 -2.46 8.16
N MET A 44 -6.48 -1.80 7.75
CA MET A 44 -6.71 -1.47 6.35
C MET A 44 -5.54 -0.66 5.79
N PHE A 45 -5.18 0.43 6.45
CA PHE A 45 -4.04 1.23 6.01
C PHE A 45 -2.72 0.47 6.23
N GLY A 46 -2.61 -0.27 7.33
CA GLY A 46 -1.38 -1.02 7.64
C GLY A 46 -1.01 -2.01 6.52
N VAL A 47 -1.98 -2.80 6.08
CA VAL A 47 -1.75 -3.78 4.99
C VAL A 47 -1.55 -3.05 3.66
N LEU A 48 -2.33 -2.01 3.39
CA LEU A 48 -2.15 -1.21 2.18
C LEU A 48 -0.76 -0.59 2.14
N ASN A 49 -0.30 -0.04 3.25
CA ASN A 49 1.02 0.57 3.34
C ASN A 49 2.14 -0.47 3.11
N ALA A 50 1.98 -1.67 3.69
CA ALA A 50 2.93 -2.76 3.45
C ALA A 50 2.93 -3.19 1.98
N PHE A 51 1.75 -3.23 1.35
CA PHE A 51 1.65 -3.55 -0.07
C PHE A 51 2.33 -2.47 -0.93
N LEU A 52 2.11 -1.20 -0.63
CA LEU A 52 2.80 -0.11 -1.30
C LEU A 52 4.31 -0.26 -1.20
N ARG A 53 4.82 -0.54 0.01
CA ARG A 53 6.26 -0.73 0.22
C ARG A 53 6.80 -1.90 -0.61
N ASN A 54 6.10 -3.03 -0.61
CA ASN A 54 6.52 -4.21 -1.37
C ASN A 54 6.60 -3.91 -2.87
N VAL A 55 5.62 -3.20 -3.42
CA VAL A 55 5.60 -2.84 -4.83
C VAL A 55 6.70 -1.83 -5.14
N MET A 56 6.86 -0.81 -4.29
CA MET A 56 7.86 0.22 -4.53
C MET A 56 9.29 -0.31 -4.35
N GLU A 57 9.48 -1.29 -3.46
CA GLU A 57 10.78 -1.96 -3.29
C GLU A 57 11.14 -2.84 -4.48
N TYR A 58 10.18 -3.20 -5.31
CA TYR A 58 10.46 -3.85 -6.60
C TYR A 58 11.10 -2.85 -7.58
N VAL A 59 10.68 -1.59 -7.53
CA VAL A 59 11.15 -0.54 -8.46
C VAL A 59 12.41 0.15 -7.93
N PHE A 60 12.48 0.36 -6.61
CA PHE A 60 13.54 1.14 -5.97
C PHE A 60 14.22 0.31 -4.89
N ASN A 61 15.51 0.59 -4.65
CA ASN A 61 16.26 -0.10 -3.58
C ASN A 61 16.22 0.66 -2.23
N GLY A 62 15.59 1.82 -2.20
CA GLY A 62 15.45 2.61 -0.97
C GLY A 62 16.52 3.67 -0.75
N SER A 63 17.62 3.63 -1.51
CA SER A 63 18.72 4.59 -1.39
C SER A 63 18.63 5.73 -2.41
N GLU A 64 17.74 5.65 -3.36
CA GLU A 64 17.59 6.67 -4.40
C GLU A 64 17.14 8.00 -3.79
N PRO A 65 17.57 9.14 -4.38
CA PRO A 65 17.04 10.44 -3.98
C PRO A 65 15.53 10.54 -4.25
N VAL A 66 14.86 11.39 -3.48
CA VAL A 66 13.41 11.58 -3.63
C VAL A 66 13.06 12.04 -5.06
N GLU A 67 13.95 12.74 -5.74
CA GLU A 67 13.73 13.22 -7.10
C GLU A 67 13.51 12.07 -8.09
N HIS A 68 14.16 10.93 -7.88
CA HIS A 68 13.96 9.75 -8.72
C HIS A 68 12.56 9.17 -8.52
N ILE A 69 12.08 9.14 -7.29
CA ILE A 69 10.73 8.66 -6.98
C ILE A 69 9.71 9.63 -7.58
N HIS A 70 9.95 10.93 -7.44
CA HIS A 70 9.08 11.96 -8.01
C HIS A 70 8.98 11.80 -9.53
N ALA A 71 10.11 11.64 -10.21
CA ALA A 71 10.12 11.46 -11.67
C ALA A 71 9.33 10.22 -12.08
N TYR A 72 9.46 9.13 -11.33
CA TYR A 72 8.72 7.91 -11.60
C TYR A 72 7.20 8.13 -11.46
N LEU A 73 6.77 8.81 -10.39
CA LEU A 73 5.36 9.09 -10.17
C LEU A 73 4.78 10.01 -11.25
N VAL A 74 5.57 10.97 -11.74
CA VAL A 74 5.16 11.83 -12.84
C VAL A 74 4.94 10.98 -14.11
N GLN A 75 5.87 10.08 -14.42
CA GLN A 75 5.74 9.18 -15.57
C GLN A 75 4.52 8.28 -15.43
N LEU A 76 4.29 7.76 -14.24
CA LEU A 76 3.15 6.90 -13.96
C LEU A 76 1.83 7.65 -14.19
N GLN A 77 1.76 8.90 -13.72
CA GLN A 77 0.58 9.75 -13.92
C GLN A 77 0.37 10.06 -15.40
N GLN A 78 1.43 10.29 -16.15
CA GLN A 78 1.36 10.53 -17.59
C GLN A 78 0.87 9.30 -18.35
N ALA A 79 1.23 8.11 -17.87
CA ALA A 79 0.78 6.86 -18.49
C ALA A 79 -0.69 6.55 -18.18
N HIS A 80 -1.21 7.04 -17.06
CA HIS A 80 -2.58 6.78 -16.60
C HIS A 80 -3.24 8.09 -16.14
N PRO A 81 -3.42 9.07 -17.04
CA PRO A 81 -3.83 10.42 -16.62
C PRO A 81 -5.23 10.51 -16.05
N SER A 82 -6.17 9.69 -16.51
CA SER A 82 -7.54 9.69 -15.99
C SER A 82 -7.61 9.07 -14.61
N GLU A 83 -6.96 7.92 -14.46
CA GLU A 83 -7.00 7.13 -13.21
C GLU A 83 -6.19 7.79 -12.10
N LEU A 84 -5.11 8.50 -12.46
CA LEU A 84 -4.19 9.09 -11.50
C LEU A 84 -4.30 10.62 -11.42
N LYS A 85 -5.40 11.19 -11.85
CA LYS A 85 -5.56 12.65 -11.81
C LYS A 85 -5.49 13.22 -10.41
N ALA A 86 -5.85 12.43 -9.38
CA ALA A 86 -5.79 12.85 -7.99
C ALA A 86 -4.40 12.72 -7.38
N LEU A 87 -3.46 12.09 -8.09
CA LEU A 87 -2.10 11.88 -7.59
C LEU A 87 -1.35 13.20 -7.54
N GLN A 88 -0.72 13.44 -6.38
CA GLN A 88 0.18 14.58 -6.17
C GLN A 88 1.61 14.03 -6.10
N PRO A 89 2.35 14.03 -7.23
CA PRO A 89 3.63 13.32 -7.30
C PRO A 89 4.66 13.80 -6.28
N GLN A 90 4.76 15.10 -6.04
CA GLN A 90 5.81 15.61 -5.16
C GLN A 90 5.59 15.22 -3.69
N PRO A 91 4.45 15.51 -3.05
CA PRO A 91 4.27 15.08 -1.66
C PRO A 91 4.25 13.57 -1.51
N MET A 92 3.72 12.84 -2.50
CA MET A 92 3.70 11.39 -2.42
C MET A 92 5.10 10.79 -2.61
N ALA A 93 5.98 11.42 -3.38
CA ALA A 93 7.37 10.97 -3.49
C ALA A 93 8.08 11.06 -2.14
N VAL A 94 7.85 12.14 -1.40
CA VAL A 94 8.41 12.30 -0.05
C VAL A 94 7.88 11.22 0.89
N PHE A 95 6.58 10.96 0.83
CA PHE A 95 5.95 9.92 1.63
C PHE A 95 6.53 8.53 1.30
N VAL A 96 6.61 8.19 0.02
CA VAL A 96 7.15 6.89 -0.43
C VAL A 96 8.61 6.75 0.02
N LYS A 97 9.41 7.80 -0.10
CA LYS A 97 10.81 7.77 0.33
C LYS A 97 10.93 7.40 1.81
N GLU A 98 10.06 7.93 2.66
CA GLU A 98 10.02 7.55 4.07
C GLU A 98 9.72 6.07 4.23
N GLN A 99 8.79 5.55 3.43
CA GLN A 99 8.28 4.19 3.60
C GLN A 99 9.28 3.11 3.19
N ILE A 100 10.17 3.40 2.23
CA ILE A 100 11.09 2.39 1.69
C ILE A 100 12.56 2.68 2.01
N GLY A 101 12.86 3.83 2.60
CA GLY A 101 14.23 4.24 2.90
C GLY A 101 14.76 3.57 4.16
N PRO A 102 16.08 3.74 4.43
CA PRO A 102 16.65 3.30 5.69
C PRO A 102 15.97 3.99 6.87
N GLY A 103 15.69 3.23 7.93
CA GLY A 103 15.01 3.78 9.11
C GLY A 103 13.52 3.98 8.92
N ALA A 104 12.91 3.32 7.92
CA ALA A 104 11.47 3.40 7.72
C ALA A 104 10.72 2.91 8.95
N PRO A 105 9.61 3.59 9.32
CA PRO A 105 8.80 3.13 10.45
C PRO A 105 8.08 1.82 10.10
N PRO A 106 7.56 1.09 11.09
CA PRO A 106 6.79 -0.14 10.79
C PRO A 106 5.62 0.14 9.86
N PRO A 107 5.15 -0.87 9.09
CA PRO A 107 4.02 -0.67 8.17
C PRO A 107 2.79 -0.09 8.88
N GLY A 108 2.16 0.87 8.24
CA GLY A 108 1.00 1.57 8.78
C GLY A 108 1.36 2.78 9.63
N GLN A 109 2.64 3.04 9.85
CA GLN A 109 3.12 4.20 10.59
C GLN A 109 3.86 5.17 9.69
N SER A 110 3.82 6.46 10.05
CA SER A 110 4.50 7.50 9.29
C SER A 110 4.76 8.69 10.22
N ARG A 111 5.86 9.41 9.95
CA ARG A 111 6.14 10.68 10.60
C ARG A 111 5.29 11.81 10.01
N PHE A 112 4.69 11.58 8.84
CA PHE A 112 3.81 12.53 8.20
C PHE A 112 2.36 12.23 8.59
N GLN A 113 1.49 13.24 8.50
CA GLN A 113 0.08 13.04 8.73
C GLN A 113 -0.51 12.19 7.60
N VAL A 114 -1.19 11.10 7.96
CA VAL A 114 -1.84 10.22 7.01
C VAL A 114 -3.33 10.53 7.05
N ASN A 115 -3.82 11.18 6.00
CA ASN A 115 -5.24 11.48 5.84
C ASN A 115 -5.83 10.59 4.74
N ASP A 116 -7.13 10.75 4.47
CA ASP A 116 -7.81 9.95 3.44
C ASP A 116 -7.18 10.14 2.06
N GLY A 117 -6.68 11.32 1.76
CA GLY A 117 -6.00 11.61 0.50
C GLY A 117 -4.72 10.79 0.34
N VAL A 118 -3.92 10.69 1.41
CA VAL A 118 -2.70 9.87 1.39
C VAL A 118 -3.05 8.40 1.23
N VAL A 119 -4.06 7.91 1.93
CA VAL A 119 -4.52 6.52 1.82
C VAL A 119 -4.96 6.23 0.38
N HIS A 120 -5.78 7.10 -0.20
CA HIS A 120 -6.27 6.91 -1.57
C HIS A 120 -5.13 6.91 -2.58
N GLN A 121 -4.21 7.87 -2.47
CA GLN A 121 -3.07 7.94 -3.39
C GLN A 121 -2.11 6.76 -3.21
N SER A 122 -1.94 6.26 -1.97
CA SER A 122 -1.13 5.07 -1.71
C SER A 122 -1.67 3.86 -2.46
N ARG A 123 -2.99 3.67 -2.47
CA ARG A 123 -3.61 2.59 -3.22
C ARG A 123 -3.40 2.76 -4.72
N LEU A 124 -3.60 3.96 -5.23
CA LEU A 124 -3.41 4.23 -6.66
C LEU A 124 -1.96 3.98 -7.08
N ILE A 125 -1.01 4.44 -6.29
CA ILE A 125 0.41 4.23 -6.61
C ILE A 125 0.73 2.73 -6.64
N ALA A 126 0.31 1.99 -5.62
CA ALA A 126 0.60 0.56 -5.55
C ALA A 126 -0.04 -0.19 -6.72
N GLU A 127 -1.32 0.07 -6.98
CA GLU A 127 -2.07 -0.60 -8.05
C GLU A 127 -1.49 -0.30 -9.43
N TYR A 128 -1.26 0.97 -9.74
CA TYR A 128 -0.83 1.36 -11.09
C TYR A 128 0.65 1.13 -11.32
N THR A 129 1.48 1.15 -10.27
CA THR A 129 2.87 0.71 -10.38
C THR A 129 2.93 -0.77 -10.74
N ALA A 130 2.14 -1.61 -10.06
CA ALA A 130 2.09 -3.03 -10.37
C ALA A 130 1.68 -3.25 -11.85
N LYS A 131 0.68 -2.52 -12.33
CA LYS A 131 0.26 -2.61 -13.73
C LYS A 131 1.35 -2.13 -14.69
N HIS A 132 1.99 -1.01 -14.37
CA HIS A 132 3.05 -0.42 -15.20
C HIS A 132 4.26 -1.36 -15.29
N GLU A 133 4.59 -2.04 -14.20
CA GLU A 133 5.72 -2.99 -14.16
C GLU A 133 5.34 -4.37 -14.68
N GLY A 134 4.12 -4.55 -15.16
CA GLY A 134 3.68 -5.78 -15.81
C GLY A 134 3.37 -6.93 -14.86
N PHE A 135 3.01 -6.64 -13.62
CA PHE A 135 2.63 -7.68 -12.66
C PHE A 135 1.39 -8.43 -13.14
N SER A 136 1.46 -9.77 -13.10
CA SER A 136 0.29 -10.60 -13.33
C SER A 136 -0.66 -10.50 -12.13
N ARG A 137 -1.91 -10.95 -12.34
CA ARG A 137 -2.89 -11.04 -11.26
C ARG A 137 -2.37 -11.87 -10.08
N ASP A 138 -1.74 -13.01 -10.37
CA ASP A 138 -1.17 -13.88 -9.33
C ASP A 138 -0.02 -13.19 -8.59
N GLN A 139 0.80 -12.43 -9.30
CA GLN A 139 1.91 -11.70 -8.71
C GLN A 139 1.42 -10.60 -7.76
N VAL A 140 0.36 -9.87 -8.15
CA VAL A 140 -0.27 -8.88 -7.27
C VAL A 140 -0.77 -9.56 -6.00
N GLU A 141 -1.43 -10.72 -6.13
CA GLU A 141 -1.94 -11.45 -4.96
C GLU A 141 -0.80 -11.90 -4.04
N LEU A 142 0.30 -12.39 -4.60
CA LEU A 142 1.46 -12.76 -3.80
C LEU A 142 2.03 -11.57 -3.03
N TYR A 143 2.05 -10.40 -3.65
CA TYR A 143 2.53 -9.19 -2.99
C TYR A 143 1.56 -8.73 -1.89
N LEU A 144 0.25 -8.91 -2.08
CA LEU A 144 -0.74 -8.65 -1.02
C LEU A 144 -0.60 -9.61 0.15
N GLN A 145 -0.37 -10.90 -0.13
CA GLN A 145 -0.14 -11.89 0.92
C GLN A 145 1.12 -11.54 1.71
N GLY A 146 2.19 -11.17 1.03
CA GLY A 146 3.42 -10.72 1.65
C GLY A 146 3.22 -9.47 2.50
N ALA A 147 2.39 -8.55 2.02
CA ALA A 147 2.06 -7.33 2.75
C ALA A 147 1.31 -7.62 4.03
N THR A 148 0.35 -8.55 3.99
CA THR A 148 -0.41 -8.95 5.18
C THR A 148 0.52 -9.53 6.23
N ALA A 149 1.41 -10.45 5.82
CA ALA A 149 2.41 -11.04 6.72
C ALA A 149 3.36 -9.98 7.29
N ARG A 150 3.84 -9.07 6.43
CA ARG A 150 4.76 -8.00 6.84
C ARG A 150 4.11 -7.08 7.88
N TYR A 151 2.84 -6.74 7.70
CA TYR A 151 2.13 -5.91 8.66
C TYR A 151 1.97 -6.61 10.01
N VAL A 152 1.57 -7.88 10.00
CA VAL A 152 1.36 -8.66 11.22
C VAL A 152 2.67 -8.83 12.01
N THR A 153 3.79 -9.00 11.31
CA THR A 153 5.10 -9.18 11.95
C THR A 153 5.80 -7.88 12.31
N GLY A 154 5.20 -6.73 12.01
CA GLY A 154 5.79 -5.43 12.31
C GLY A 154 6.87 -4.98 11.33
N GLY A 155 6.91 -5.58 10.14
CA GLY A 155 7.83 -5.15 9.10
C GLY A 155 9.01 -6.07 8.84
N PHE A 156 9.07 -7.20 9.50
CA PHE A 156 10.15 -8.17 9.32
C PHE A 156 9.89 -9.18 8.23
#